data_0138cc430cd07ef9a68d9628a51b0632
#
_entry.id   0138cc430cd07ef9a68d9628a51b0632
#
_cell.length_a   1.000
_cell.length_b   1.000
_cell.length_c   1.000
_cell.angle_alpha   90.00
_cell.angle_beta   90.00
_cell.angle_gamma   90.00
#
_symmetry.space_group_name_H-M   'P 1'
#
loop_
_entity.id
_entity.type
_entity.pdbx_description
1 polymer ?
#
loop_
_entity_poly.entity_id
_entity_poly.type
_entity_poly.pdbx_seq_one_letter_code
_entity_poly.pdbx_strand_id
1 'polypeptide(L)'
;SICGADGHIYSVPFLMDVMMFWVNQELLKQAGLDEIKNTGDFDILQKSLKNPDQYAYGDAWENTHVYNSLSQFVNFWGGDYFDWTDPKTKDAARYMKSMLDEKNTSPAQFVDQYEQMEEKFIRGKYGCVFMYTSALGTFLDADVYGKNKIHMAPLPVLHKKKATNIATWQYVLNNASENKDAAVRFLQYAAGYEGSTEYAKIMKSYPARVDVIENEDIDLEGIDMIRKYLREYTLNARPLCENSMGAVSDMGKLFQGYVLGQCEEDSFFEQAQNCINTYY
;
A
#
# COMPACT_ATOMS: atom_id res chain seq x y z
N SER A 1 15.14 -10.96 -3.91
CA SER A 1 13.86 -11.71 -3.96
C SER A 1 13.10 -11.55 -2.65
N ILE A 2 11.80 -11.35 -2.71
CA ILE A 2 10.93 -11.28 -1.50
C ILE A 2 10.68 -12.65 -0.87
N CYS A 3 11.10 -13.73 -1.52
CA CYS A 3 10.95 -15.13 -1.06
C CYS A 3 12.27 -15.76 -0.64
N GLY A 4 13.37 -15.05 -0.76
CA GLY A 4 14.71 -15.62 -0.54
C GLY A 4 15.67 -14.64 0.11
N ALA A 5 16.61 -15.20 0.84
CA ALA A 5 17.76 -14.54 1.43
C ALA A 5 18.99 -15.44 1.26
N ASP A 6 20.20 -14.89 1.35
CA ASP A 6 21.48 -15.62 1.32
C ASP A 6 21.63 -16.65 0.17
N GLY A 7 20.94 -16.44 -0.96
CA GLY A 7 20.94 -17.33 -2.11
C GLY A 7 19.97 -18.51 -2.03
N HIS A 8 19.20 -18.61 -0.96
CA HIS A 8 18.19 -19.67 -0.75
C HIS A 8 16.76 -19.14 -0.87
N ILE A 9 15.82 -20.00 -1.26
CA ILE A 9 14.38 -19.71 -1.27
C ILE A 9 13.76 -20.36 -0.05
N TYR A 10 13.11 -19.53 0.80
CA TYR A 10 12.53 -19.97 2.06
C TYR A 10 11.01 -20.05 2.05
N SER A 11 10.37 -19.50 1.02
CA SER A 11 8.92 -19.41 0.96
C SER A 11 8.41 -19.45 -0.47
N VAL A 12 7.14 -19.78 -0.63
CA VAL A 12 6.45 -19.78 -1.91
C VAL A 12 5.24 -18.82 -1.82
N PRO A 13 5.17 -17.76 -2.64
CA PRO A 13 4.06 -16.84 -2.60
C PRO A 13 2.79 -17.50 -3.16
N PHE A 14 1.65 -17.24 -2.54
CA PHE A 14 0.36 -17.74 -3.00
C PHE A 14 -0.66 -16.63 -3.26
N LEU A 15 -0.62 -15.54 -2.48
CA LEU A 15 -1.44 -14.36 -2.68
C LEU A 15 -0.57 -13.12 -2.91
N MET A 16 -1.11 -12.20 -3.69
CA MET A 16 -0.55 -10.89 -3.92
C MET A 16 -1.58 -9.82 -3.58
N ASP A 17 -1.19 -8.91 -2.71
CA ASP A 17 -1.89 -7.65 -2.51
C ASP A 17 -1.18 -6.55 -3.30
N VAL A 18 -1.95 -5.76 -4.04
CA VAL A 18 -1.47 -4.61 -4.78
C VAL A 18 -1.99 -3.35 -4.11
N MET A 19 -1.14 -2.36 -3.88
CA MET A 19 -1.57 -1.06 -3.39
C MET A 19 -2.41 -0.39 -4.47
N MET A 20 -3.67 -0.15 -4.15
CA MET A 20 -4.66 0.47 -5.02
C MET A 20 -5.02 1.87 -4.52
N PHE A 21 -5.60 2.66 -5.39
CA PHE A 21 -6.18 3.94 -5.03
C PHE A 21 -7.70 3.79 -4.91
N TRP A 22 -8.22 4.14 -3.74
CA TRP A 22 -9.64 4.03 -3.43
C TRP A 22 -10.21 5.43 -3.28
N VAL A 23 -11.37 5.67 -3.87
CA VAL A 23 -12.01 6.98 -3.87
C VAL A 23 -13.45 6.90 -3.36
N ASN A 24 -13.88 7.93 -2.66
CA ASN A 24 -15.28 8.19 -2.36
C ASN A 24 -15.86 9.09 -3.45
N GLN A 25 -16.58 8.48 -4.39
CA GLN A 25 -17.09 9.17 -5.57
C GLN A 25 -18.09 10.27 -5.23
N GLU A 26 -18.81 10.17 -4.13
CA GLU A 26 -19.73 11.22 -3.70
C GLU A 26 -18.98 12.51 -3.33
N LEU A 27 -17.87 12.37 -2.58
CA LEU A 27 -17.04 13.52 -2.19
C LEU A 27 -16.32 14.11 -3.40
N LEU A 28 -15.81 13.28 -4.32
CA LEU A 28 -15.21 13.76 -5.57
C LEU A 28 -16.21 14.57 -6.39
N LYS A 29 -17.44 14.07 -6.57
CA LYS A 29 -18.49 14.77 -7.31
C LYS A 29 -18.87 16.11 -6.66
N GLN A 30 -18.89 16.21 -5.34
CA GLN A 30 -19.11 17.48 -4.62
C GLN A 30 -18.02 18.50 -4.95
N ALA A 31 -16.80 18.04 -5.23
CA ALA A 31 -15.68 18.89 -5.65
C ALA A 31 -15.67 19.20 -7.16
N GLY A 32 -16.59 18.63 -7.93
CA GLY A 32 -16.58 18.72 -9.39
C GLY A 32 -15.46 17.89 -10.04
N LEU A 33 -14.96 16.89 -9.33
CA LEU A 33 -13.92 15.98 -9.80
C LEU A 33 -14.54 14.63 -10.21
N ASP A 34 -14.14 14.14 -11.38
CA ASP A 34 -14.45 12.78 -11.81
C ASP A 34 -13.41 11.76 -11.28
N GLU A 35 -12.16 12.19 -11.16
CA GLU A 35 -11.03 11.39 -10.69
C GLU A 35 -9.94 12.30 -10.07
N ILE A 36 -9.04 11.71 -9.29
CA ILE A 36 -7.81 12.36 -8.81
C ILE A 36 -6.68 11.96 -9.76
N LYS A 37 -6.04 12.94 -10.38
CA LYS A 37 -4.95 12.73 -11.37
C LYS A 37 -3.58 13.13 -10.84
N ASN A 38 -3.55 14.16 -10.01
CA ASN A 38 -2.32 14.80 -9.53
C ASN A 38 -2.51 15.39 -8.13
N THR A 39 -1.42 15.91 -7.56
CA THR A 39 -1.43 16.50 -6.21
C THR A 39 -2.36 17.67 -6.03
N GLY A 40 -2.56 18.52 -7.07
CA GLY A 40 -3.45 19.67 -7.00
C GLY A 40 -4.93 19.29 -6.85
N ASP A 41 -5.31 18.08 -7.26
CA ASP A 41 -6.69 17.60 -7.10
C ASP A 41 -7.03 17.32 -5.62
N PHE A 42 -6.05 17.02 -4.77
CA PHE A 42 -6.27 16.92 -3.32
C PHE A 42 -6.66 18.28 -2.73
N ASP A 43 -6.03 19.36 -3.17
CA ASP A 43 -6.36 20.73 -2.72
C ASP A 43 -7.76 21.15 -3.18
N ILE A 44 -8.12 20.82 -4.42
CA ILE A 44 -9.47 21.08 -4.95
C ILE A 44 -10.50 20.32 -4.11
N LEU A 45 -10.26 19.05 -3.86
CA LEU A 45 -11.14 18.21 -3.05
C LEU A 45 -11.25 18.77 -1.63
N GLN A 46 -10.14 19.07 -0.95
CA GLN A 46 -10.14 19.61 0.42
C GLN A 46 -10.94 20.91 0.53
N LYS A 47 -10.76 21.83 -0.41
CA LYS A 47 -11.48 23.13 -0.42
C LYS A 47 -12.99 22.96 -0.63
N SER A 48 -13.43 21.86 -1.22
CA SER A 48 -14.84 21.57 -1.47
C SER A 48 -15.56 20.94 -0.27
N LEU A 49 -14.80 20.31 0.64
CA LEU A 49 -15.36 19.62 1.80
C LEU A 49 -15.95 20.63 2.78
N LYS A 50 -17.21 20.40 3.17
CA LYS A 50 -17.96 21.32 4.04
C LYS A 50 -17.87 20.95 5.52
N ASN A 51 -17.60 19.68 5.79
CA ASN A 51 -17.47 19.18 7.14
C ASN A 51 -16.00 19.32 7.58
N PRO A 52 -15.72 20.01 8.69
CA PRO A 52 -14.34 20.21 9.17
C PRO A 52 -13.63 18.91 9.59
N ASP A 53 -14.40 17.81 9.78
CA ASP A 53 -13.86 16.48 10.09
C ASP A 53 -13.65 15.62 8.84
N GLN A 54 -13.74 16.19 7.66
CA GLN A 54 -13.45 15.52 6.39
C GLN A 54 -12.13 16.00 5.81
N TYR A 55 -11.42 15.08 5.18
CA TYR A 55 -10.12 15.32 4.57
C TYR A 55 -10.07 14.74 3.16
N ALA A 56 -9.34 15.40 2.28
CA ALA A 56 -9.16 14.94 0.90
C ALA A 56 -8.51 13.56 0.87
N TYR A 57 -7.50 13.36 1.70
CA TYR A 57 -6.73 12.12 1.77
C TYR A 57 -6.74 11.55 3.19
N GLY A 58 -6.94 10.25 3.31
CA GLY A 58 -6.81 9.49 4.56
C GLY A 58 -5.67 8.48 4.49
N ASP A 59 -5.09 8.19 5.63
CA ASP A 59 -3.97 7.25 5.73
C ASP A 59 -3.91 6.58 7.11
N ALA A 60 -3.06 5.57 7.20
CA ALA A 60 -2.71 4.86 8.44
C ALA A 60 -1.24 5.15 8.76
N TRP A 61 -0.98 6.13 9.63
CA TRP A 61 0.37 6.56 9.99
C TRP A 61 0.84 6.05 11.37
N GLU A 62 0.15 5.05 11.93
CA GLU A 62 0.71 4.32 13.05
C GLU A 62 2.09 3.77 12.63
N ASN A 63 3.05 3.74 13.56
CA ASN A 63 4.46 3.53 13.26
C ASN A 63 4.80 2.22 12.51
N THR A 64 3.95 1.19 12.60
CA THR A 64 4.12 -0.06 11.85
C THR A 64 3.41 -0.06 10.49
N HIS A 65 2.50 0.89 10.24
CA HIS A 65 1.68 0.98 9.02
C HIS A 65 2.16 2.05 8.04
N VAL A 66 2.73 3.15 8.52
CA VAL A 66 3.16 4.29 7.69
C VAL A 66 4.19 3.91 6.62
N TYR A 67 4.93 2.81 6.79
CA TYR A 67 5.82 2.27 5.76
C TYR A 67 5.12 2.15 4.41
N ASN A 68 3.89 1.67 4.41
CA ASN A 68 3.17 1.35 3.16
C ASN A 68 2.93 2.60 2.31
N SER A 69 2.41 3.66 2.89
CA SER A 69 2.20 4.93 2.19
C SER A 69 3.50 5.69 1.97
N LEU A 70 4.38 5.76 2.96
CA LEU A 70 5.66 6.46 2.82
C LEU A 70 6.49 5.89 1.67
N SER A 71 6.61 4.56 1.58
CA SER A 71 7.29 3.92 0.46
C SER A 71 6.56 4.12 -0.87
N GLN A 72 5.22 4.15 -0.87
CA GLN A 72 4.42 4.43 -2.07
C GLN A 72 4.68 5.86 -2.60
N PHE A 73 4.71 6.87 -1.73
CA PHE A 73 5.02 8.25 -2.10
C PHE A 73 6.47 8.37 -2.59
N VAL A 74 7.44 7.76 -1.90
CA VAL A 74 8.84 7.71 -2.37
C VAL A 74 8.93 7.15 -3.78
N ASN A 75 8.22 6.07 -4.07
CA ASN A 75 8.18 5.46 -5.40
C ASN A 75 7.56 6.38 -6.46
N PHE A 76 6.50 7.13 -6.15
CA PHE A 76 5.92 8.12 -7.07
C PHE A 76 6.89 9.24 -7.41
N TRP A 77 7.73 9.65 -6.47
CA TRP A 77 8.80 10.63 -6.69
C TRP A 77 9.97 10.05 -7.49
N GLY A 78 10.08 8.73 -7.57
CA GLY A 78 11.18 8.01 -8.24
C GLY A 78 12.43 7.97 -7.39
N GLY A 79 12.27 8.07 -6.06
CA GLY A 79 13.28 7.81 -5.05
C GLY A 79 13.40 6.32 -4.73
N ASP A 80 14.21 6.01 -3.74
CA ASP A 80 14.36 4.68 -3.15
C ASP A 80 14.14 4.80 -1.63
N TYR A 81 13.18 4.05 -1.09
CA TYR A 81 12.92 4.04 0.35
C TYR A 81 14.12 3.62 1.19
N PHE A 82 15.07 2.90 0.59
CA PHE A 82 16.30 2.44 1.25
C PHE A 82 17.48 3.39 1.07
N ASP A 83 17.28 4.53 0.37
CA ASP A 83 18.26 5.60 0.22
C ASP A 83 17.68 6.97 0.61
N TRP A 84 17.90 7.36 1.87
CA TRP A 84 17.48 8.66 2.41
C TRP A 84 18.48 9.79 2.12
N THR A 85 19.54 9.50 1.36
CA THR A 85 20.43 10.54 0.82
C THR A 85 19.92 11.09 -0.51
N ASP A 86 19.09 10.30 -1.26
CA ASP A 86 18.48 10.73 -2.52
C ASP A 86 17.51 11.91 -2.31
N PRO A 87 17.71 13.05 -3.00
CA PRO A 87 16.79 14.19 -2.95
C PRO A 87 15.33 13.83 -3.25
N LYS A 88 15.06 12.86 -4.11
CA LYS A 88 13.70 12.45 -4.47
C LYS A 88 12.98 11.75 -3.30
N THR A 89 13.71 10.92 -2.53
CA THR A 89 13.19 10.29 -1.32
C THR A 89 12.84 11.36 -0.28
N LYS A 90 13.73 12.36 -0.09
CA LYS A 90 13.51 13.50 0.80
C LYS A 90 12.30 14.33 0.37
N ASP A 91 12.17 14.62 -0.94
CA ASP A 91 11.06 15.42 -1.46
C ASP A 91 9.70 14.72 -1.28
N ALA A 92 9.65 13.39 -1.39
CA ALA A 92 8.43 12.62 -1.08
C ALA A 92 8.00 12.78 0.39
N ALA A 93 8.94 12.68 1.32
CA ALA A 93 8.66 12.86 2.75
C ALA A 93 8.22 14.31 3.07
N ARG A 94 8.85 15.32 2.44
CA ARG A 94 8.45 16.73 2.52
C ARG A 94 7.02 16.93 2.03
N TYR A 95 6.66 16.30 0.91
CA TYR A 95 5.31 16.36 0.39
C TYR A 95 4.28 15.77 1.36
N MET A 96 4.56 14.59 1.92
CA MET A 96 3.65 14.00 2.92
C MET A 96 3.50 14.89 4.17
N LYS A 97 4.58 15.54 4.62
CA LYS A 97 4.51 16.53 5.68
C LYS A 97 3.64 17.72 5.28
N SER A 98 3.80 18.25 4.06
CA SER A 98 3.00 19.38 3.58
C SER A 98 1.51 19.05 3.53
N MET A 99 1.11 17.83 3.20
CA MET A 99 -0.30 17.41 3.24
C MET A 99 -0.93 17.56 4.63
N LEU A 100 -0.14 17.35 5.70
CA LEU A 100 -0.59 17.58 7.07
C LEU A 100 -0.66 19.07 7.39
N ASP A 101 0.38 19.83 7.04
CA ASP A 101 0.47 21.28 7.28
C ASP A 101 -0.66 22.03 6.56
N GLU A 102 -1.01 21.62 5.33
CA GLU A 102 -2.09 22.17 4.49
C GLU A 102 -3.47 21.61 4.83
N LYS A 103 -3.55 20.69 5.79
CA LYS A 103 -4.78 20.02 6.24
C LYS A 103 -5.48 19.19 5.16
N ASN A 104 -4.76 18.70 4.16
CA ASN A 104 -5.28 17.74 3.19
C ASN A 104 -5.46 16.36 3.81
N THR A 105 -4.84 16.10 4.96
CA THR A 105 -4.93 14.86 5.72
C THR A 105 -5.10 15.11 7.23
N SER A 106 -5.60 14.11 7.94
CA SER A 106 -5.95 14.21 9.36
C SER A 106 -4.74 13.99 10.28
N PRO A 107 -4.52 14.83 11.31
CA PRO A 107 -3.53 14.51 12.35
C PRO A 107 -3.92 13.28 13.19
N ALA A 108 -5.17 12.85 13.18
CA ALA A 108 -5.62 11.67 13.91
C ALA A 108 -5.08 10.35 13.33
N GLN A 109 -4.58 10.36 12.09
CA GLN A 109 -4.05 9.16 11.43
C GLN A 109 -2.75 8.60 12.04
N PHE A 110 -2.06 9.34 12.91
CA PHE A 110 -0.84 8.87 13.61
C PHE A 110 -1.05 7.67 14.53
N VAL A 111 -2.28 7.40 14.93
CA VAL A 111 -2.65 6.25 15.75
C VAL A 111 -3.48 5.24 15.00
N ASP A 112 -3.78 5.52 13.73
CA ASP A 112 -4.59 4.65 12.91
C ASP A 112 -3.74 3.56 12.26
N GLN A 113 -4.18 2.33 12.41
CA GLN A 113 -3.86 1.19 11.56
C GLN A 113 -4.87 1.13 10.42
N TYR A 114 -4.79 0.10 9.57
CA TYR A 114 -5.69 0.00 8.42
C TYR A 114 -7.16 -0.11 8.82
N GLU A 115 -7.49 -0.86 9.85
CA GLU A 115 -8.88 -1.05 10.29
C GLU A 115 -9.53 0.27 10.70
N GLN A 116 -8.82 1.13 11.44
CA GLN A 116 -9.35 2.45 11.82
C GLN A 116 -9.46 3.39 10.63
N MET A 117 -8.51 3.35 9.70
CA MET A 117 -8.57 4.12 8.46
C MET A 117 -9.74 3.67 7.59
N GLU A 118 -9.93 2.35 7.38
CA GLU A 118 -11.06 1.77 6.65
C GLU A 118 -12.40 2.21 7.22
N GLU A 119 -12.56 2.11 8.55
CA GLU A 119 -13.78 2.55 9.23
C GLU A 119 -14.08 4.04 9.01
N LYS A 120 -13.05 4.89 9.09
CA LYS A 120 -13.18 6.33 8.83
C LYS A 120 -13.52 6.61 7.36
N PHE A 121 -12.93 5.87 6.43
CA PHE A 121 -13.21 5.99 5.00
C PHE A 121 -14.64 5.55 4.67
N ILE A 122 -15.11 4.42 5.21
CA ILE A 122 -16.49 3.95 5.11
C ILE A 122 -17.48 5.01 5.61
N ARG A 123 -17.15 5.71 6.70
CA ARG A 123 -17.96 6.81 7.26
C ARG A 123 -17.87 8.11 6.49
N GLY A 124 -17.17 8.15 5.35
CA GLY A 124 -17.03 9.34 4.51
C GLY A 124 -16.17 10.45 5.12
N LYS A 125 -15.20 10.09 5.99
CA LYS A 125 -14.23 11.05 6.54
C LYS A 125 -13.12 11.41 5.56
N TYR A 126 -12.86 10.57 4.58
CA TYR A 126 -11.80 10.72 3.60
C TYR A 126 -12.36 10.68 2.18
N GLY A 127 -11.83 11.53 1.30
CA GLY A 127 -12.17 11.53 -0.12
C GLY A 127 -11.46 10.42 -0.88
N CYS A 128 -10.24 10.10 -0.49
CA CYS A 128 -9.48 8.99 -1.06
C CYS A 128 -8.43 8.45 -0.09
N VAL A 129 -7.98 7.22 -0.36
CA VAL A 129 -6.94 6.52 0.42
C VAL A 129 -6.11 5.61 -0.49
N PHE A 130 -4.87 5.32 -0.10
CA PHE A 130 -4.10 4.20 -0.63
C PHE A 130 -4.25 3.01 0.30
N MET A 131 -4.74 1.89 -0.23
CA MET A 131 -4.88 0.64 0.49
C MET A 131 -4.71 -0.55 -0.42
N TYR A 132 -4.31 -1.67 0.15
CA TYR A 132 -4.16 -2.92 -0.58
C TYR A 132 -5.49 -3.48 -1.09
N THR A 133 -5.43 -4.33 -2.09
CA THR A 133 -6.61 -5.00 -2.68
C THR A 133 -7.44 -5.78 -1.68
N SER A 134 -6.85 -6.23 -0.57
CA SER A 134 -7.54 -6.93 0.51
C SER A 134 -8.67 -6.12 1.16
N ALA A 135 -8.64 -4.78 1.09
CA ALA A 135 -9.71 -3.91 1.58
C ALA A 135 -11.05 -4.09 0.87
N LEU A 136 -11.06 -4.69 -0.33
CA LEU A 136 -12.31 -4.91 -1.09
C LEU A 136 -13.35 -5.66 -0.27
N GLY A 137 -12.95 -6.70 0.45
CA GLY A 137 -13.86 -7.49 1.30
C GLY A 137 -14.58 -6.62 2.32
N THR A 138 -13.85 -5.77 3.03
CA THR A 138 -14.40 -4.83 4.03
C THR A 138 -15.44 -3.89 3.43
N PHE A 139 -15.19 -3.37 2.22
CA PHE A 139 -16.12 -2.43 1.57
C PHE A 139 -17.36 -3.13 0.99
N LEU A 140 -17.22 -4.36 0.54
CA LEU A 140 -18.35 -5.18 0.11
C LEU A 140 -19.24 -5.56 1.29
N ASP A 141 -18.67 -6.01 2.40
CA ASP A 141 -19.40 -6.39 3.62
C ASP A 141 -20.14 -5.21 4.24
N ALA A 142 -19.58 -4.00 4.14
CA ALA A 142 -20.23 -2.78 4.61
C ALA A 142 -21.27 -2.19 3.63
N ASP A 143 -21.52 -2.82 2.48
CA ASP A 143 -22.40 -2.32 1.40
C ASP A 143 -22.07 -0.87 0.94
N VAL A 144 -20.79 -0.52 0.94
CA VAL A 144 -20.33 0.82 0.51
C VAL A 144 -19.56 0.78 -0.82
N TYR A 145 -19.32 -0.39 -1.38
CA TYR A 145 -18.60 -0.54 -2.63
C TYR A 145 -19.50 -0.32 -3.85
N GLY A 146 -18.99 0.39 -4.86
CA GLY A 146 -19.67 0.59 -6.15
C GLY A 146 -19.28 1.89 -6.85
N LYS A 147 -19.53 1.96 -8.14
CA LYS A 147 -19.14 3.06 -9.04
C LYS A 147 -19.49 4.47 -8.56
N ASN A 148 -20.57 4.63 -7.80
CA ASN A 148 -21.00 5.93 -7.25
C ASN A 148 -20.76 6.05 -5.75
N LYS A 149 -20.13 5.09 -5.14
CA LYS A 149 -19.78 4.99 -3.71
C LYS A 149 -18.26 4.95 -3.58
N ILE A 150 -17.74 4.12 -2.68
CA ILE A 150 -16.31 3.78 -2.62
C ILE A 150 -15.99 2.79 -3.74
N HIS A 151 -14.89 3.01 -4.46
CA HIS A 151 -14.42 2.07 -5.47
C HIS A 151 -12.92 2.19 -5.73
N MET A 152 -12.34 1.18 -6.36
CA MET A 152 -10.98 1.24 -6.90
C MET A 152 -10.96 2.20 -8.10
N ALA A 153 -10.07 3.17 -8.04
CA ALA A 153 -9.77 4.08 -9.14
C ALA A 153 -8.36 3.83 -9.69
N PRO A 154 -8.06 4.23 -10.92
CA PRO A 154 -6.70 4.20 -11.43
C PRO A 154 -5.74 4.96 -10.51
N LEU A 155 -4.54 4.40 -10.30
CA LEU A 155 -3.50 5.08 -9.53
C LEU A 155 -3.17 6.44 -10.16
N PRO A 156 -3.23 7.53 -9.39
CA PRO A 156 -2.87 8.85 -9.90
C PRO A 156 -1.36 8.93 -10.19
N VAL A 157 -0.98 9.74 -11.15
CA VAL A 157 0.43 10.08 -11.37
C VAL A 157 0.75 11.32 -10.55
N LEU A 158 0.99 11.12 -9.24
CA LEU A 158 1.18 12.23 -8.30
C LEU A 158 2.44 13.03 -8.59
N HIS A 159 3.50 12.40 -9.12
CA HIS A 159 4.73 13.08 -9.48
C HIS A 159 5.30 12.57 -10.82
N LYS A 160 6.34 11.72 -10.82
CA LYS A 160 7.09 11.37 -12.05
C LYS A 160 6.95 9.92 -12.48
N LYS A 161 6.61 9.02 -11.56
CA LYS A 161 6.69 7.58 -11.81
C LYS A 161 5.33 6.91 -11.70
N LYS A 162 5.11 5.98 -12.61
CA LYS A 162 4.08 4.96 -12.47
C LYS A 162 4.67 3.84 -11.62
N ALA A 163 4.28 3.76 -10.38
CA ALA A 163 4.76 2.77 -9.43
C ALA A 163 3.65 2.35 -8.47
N THR A 164 3.72 1.14 -7.95
CA THR A 164 2.86 0.71 -6.86
C THR A 164 3.56 -0.31 -5.98
N ASN A 165 3.15 -0.37 -4.73
CA ASN A 165 3.62 -1.36 -3.79
C ASN A 165 2.84 -2.65 -3.96
N ILE A 166 3.55 -3.76 -3.79
CA ILE A 166 2.97 -5.09 -3.65
C ILE A 166 3.37 -5.71 -2.32
N ALA A 167 2.46 -6.48 -1.75
CA ALA A 167 2.73 -7.37 -0.64
C ALA A 167 2.36 -8.80 -1.06
N THR A 168 3.03 -9.80 -0.49
CA THR A 168 2.73 -11.20 -0.78
C THR A 168 2.54 -11.98 0.50
N TRP A 169 1.53 -12.83 0.50
CA TRP A 169 1.35 -13.86 1.51
C TRP A 169 2.03 -15.13 1.04
N GLN A 170 2.78 -15.75 1.92
CA GLN A 170 3.69 -16.80 1.52
C GLN A 170 3.52 -18.05 2.41
N TYR A 171 3.57 -19.21 1.78
CA TYR A 171 3.71 -20.46 2.49
C TYR A 171 5.17 -20.72 2.84
N VAL A 172 5.40 -21.22 4.04
CA VAL A 172 6.70 -21.69 4.51
C VAL A 172 6.58 -23.11 5.04
N LEU A 173 7.63 -23.92 4.84
CA LEU A 173 7.71 -25.23 5.45
C LEU A 173 8.45 -25.12 6.78
N ASN A 174 7.77 -25.50 7.87
CA ASN A 174 8.42 -25.56 9.17
C ASN A 174 9.44 -26.71 9.20
N ASN A 175 10.70 -26.38 9.51
CA ASN A 175 11.77 -27.37 9.55
C ASN A 175 11.55 -28.48 10.61
N ALA A 176 10.80 -28.22 11.66
CA ALA A 176 10.42 -29.19 12.69
C ALA A 176 9.27 -30.14 12.26
N SER A 177 8.69 -29.96 11.05
CA SER A 177 7.62 -30.84 10.59
C SER A 177 8.13 -32.28 10.39
N GLU A 178 7.37 -33.23 10.90
CA GLU A 178 7.62 -34.67 10.68
C GLU A 178 7.02 -35.17 9.34
N ASN A 179 6.17 -34.33 8.69
CA ASN A 179 5.47 -34.68 7.46
C ASN A 179 5.93 -33.82 6.27
N LYS A 180 7.26 -33.65 6.12
CA LYS A 180 7.82 -32.70 5.10
C LYS A 180 7.41 -33.05 3.67
N ASP A 181 7.40 -34.32 3.29
CA ASP A 181 7.02 -34.74 1.93
C ASP A 181 5.56 -34.45 1.61
N ALA A 182 4.66 -34.61 2.58
CA ALA A 182 3.25 -34.23 2.41
C ALA A 182 3.07 -32.71 2.33
N ALA A 183 3.79 -31.96 3.17
CA ALA A 183 3.79 -30.51 3.14
C ALA A 183 4.33 -29.95 1.82
N VAL A 184 5.42 -30.50 1.29
CA VAL A 184 5.96 -30.11 -0.04
C VAL A 184 4.94 -30.36 -1.15
N ARG A 185 4.27 -31.52 -1.16
CA ARG A 185 3.21 -31.80 -2.14
C ARG A 185 2.05 -30.82 -2.03
N PHE A 186 1.64 -30.46 -0.81
CA PHE A 186 0.63 -29.43 -0.58
C PHE A 186 1.08 -28.06 -1.14
N LEU A 187 2.32 -27.64 -0.84
CA LEU A 187 2.88 -26.36 -1.35
C LEU A 187 2.93 -26.33 -2.88
N GLN A 188 3.36 -27.44 -3.50
CA GLN A 188 3.41 -27.57 -4.96
C GLN A 188 2.01 -27.44 -5.60
N TYR A 189 0.98 -28.01 -4.98
CA TYR A 189 -0.40 -27.86 -5.44
C TYR A 189 -0.93 -26.44 -5.17
N ALA A 190 -0.87 -25.97 -3.92
CA ALA A 190 -1.48 -24.73 -3.48
C ALA A 190 -0.89 -23.48 -4.18
N ALA A 191 0.43 -23.49 -4.41
CA ALA A 191 1.12 -22.42 -5.17
C ALA A 191 1.27 -22.75 -6.66
N GLY A 192 0.81 -23.91 -7.11
CA GLY A 192 0.74 -24.31 -8.51
C GLY A 192 -0.36 -23.58 -9.27
N TYR A 193 -0.37 -23.71 -10.60
CA TYR A 193 -1.36 -23.04 -11.47
C TYR A 193 -2.80 -23.44 -11.10
N GLU A 194 -3.08 -24.73 -10.94
CA GLU A 194 -4.41 -25.26 -10.62
C GLU A 194 -4.90 -24.77 -9.25
N GLY A 195 -4.09 -24.98 -8.20
CA GLY A 195 -4.44 -24.57 -6.84
C GLY A 195 -4.61 -23.06 -6.71
N SER A 196 -3.73 -22.27 -7.33
CA SER A 196 -3.84 -20.81 -7.35
C SER A 196 -5.09 -20.33 -8.11
N THR A 197 -5.45 -21.00 -9.22
CA THR A 197 -6.66 -20.68 -9.99
C THR A 197 -7.92 -20.97 -9.19
N GLU A 198 -8.02 -22.15 -8.57
CA GLU A 198 -9.16 -22.51 -7.73
C GLU A 198 -9.28 -21.59 -6.52
N TYR A 199 -8.17 -21.28 -5.86
CA TYR A 199 -8.15 -20.36 -4.73
C TYR A 199 -8.65 -18.97 -5.14
N ALA A 200 -8.16 -18.42 -6.26
CA ALA A 200 -8.59 -17.12 -6.77
C ALA A 200 -10.11 -17.08 -7.05
N LYS A 201 -10.66 -18.12 -7.67
CA LYS A 201 -12.10 -18.23 -7.98
C LYS A 201 -12.97 -18.34 -6.73
N ILE A 202 -12.57 -19.13 -5.75
CA ILE A 202 -13.35 -19.39 -4.53
C ILE A 202 -13.25 -18.20 -3.56
N MET A 203 -12.03 -17.73 -3.29
CA MET A 203 -11.77 -16.72 -2.29
C MET A 203 -11.84 -15.28 -2.81
N LYS A 204 -12.01 -15.12 -4.13
CA LYS A 204 -12.00 -13.80 -4.80
C LYS A 204 -10.76 -12.97 -4.45
N SER A 205 -9.62 -13.64 -4.30
CA SER A 205 -8.33 -13.05 -3.92
C SER A 205 -7.34 -13.15 -5.07
N TYR A 206 -6.42 -12.20 -5.15
CA TYR A 206 -5.45 -12.15 -6.26
C TYR A 206 -4.31 -13.14 -6.02
N PRO A 207 -4.08 -14.08 -6.97
CA PRO A 207 -2.98 -15.03 -6.83
C PRO A 207 -1.63 -14.36 -7.08
N ALA A 208 -0.57 -14.88 -6.48
CA ALA A 208 0.80 -14.39 -6.70
C ALA A 208 1.41 -14.87 -8.04
N ARG A 209 0.66 -15.62 -8.83
CA ARG A 209 1.08 -16.16 -10.14
C ARG A 209 0.61 -15.27 -11.27
N VAL A 210 1.56 -14.73 -12.04
CA VAL A 210 1.27 -13.85 -13.18
C VAL A 210 0.47 -14.58 -14.27
N ASP A 211 0.77 -15.84 -14.54
CA ASP A 211 0.05 -16.65 -15.53
C ASP A 211 -1.41 -16.92 -15.15
N VAL A 212 -1.75 -16.92 -13.86
CA VAL A 212 -3.15 -16.99 -13.40
C VAL A 212 -3.80 -15.60 -13.49
N ILE A 213 -3.11 -14.53 -13.12
CA ILE A 213 -3.61 -13.15 -13.27
C ILE A 213 -3.92 -12.82 -14.74
N GLU A 214 -3.06 -13.25 -15.67
CA GLU A 214 -3.24 -12.99 -17.11
C GLU A 214 -4.26 -13.94 -17.76
N ASN A 215 -4.76 -14.95 -17.07
CA ASN A 215 -5.81 -15.82 -17.58
C ASN A 215 -7.14 -15.05 -17.64
N GLU A 216 -7.72 -14.94 -18.85
CA GLU A 216 -8.98 -14.21 -19.12
C GLU A 216 -10.19 -14.80 -18.39
N ASP A 217 -10.16 -16.09 -18.03
CA ASP A 217 -11.24 -16.78 -17.28
C ASP A 217 -11.25 -16.37 -15.79
N ILE A 218 -10.27 -15.62 -15.31
CA ILE A 218 -10.23 -15.10 -13.96
C ILE A 218 -10.94 -13.74 -13.92
N ASP A 219 -12.11 -13.76 -13.29
CA ASP A 219 -12.94 -12.58 -13.05
C ASP A 219 -12.83 -12.14 -11.57
N LEU A 220 -12.01 -11.11 -11.33
CA LEU A 220 -11.84 -10.46 -10.03
C LEU A 220 -12.03 -8.96 -10.19
N GLU A 221 -12.59 -8.33 -9.18
CA GLU A 221 -12.81 -6.87 -9.19
C GLU A 221 -11.49 -6.12 -9.36
N GLY A 222 -11.41 -5.22 -10.36
CA GLY A 222 -10.19 -4.45 -10.64
C GLY A 222 -9.04 -5.22 -11.29
N ILE A 223 -9.23 -6.47 -11.71
CA ILE A 223 -8.15 -7.31 -12.28
C ILE A 223 -7.50 -6.69 -13.52
N ASP A 224 -8.25 -5.97 -14.34
CA ASP A 224 -7.71 -5.31 -15.53
C ASP A 224 -6.76 -4.16 -15.18
N MET A 225 -7.01 -3.46 -14.07
CA MET A 225 -6.06 -2.49 -13.53
C MET A 225 -4.78 -3.18 -13.05
N ILE A 226 -4.89 -4.31 -12.38
CA ILE A 226 -3.74 -5.09 -11.91
C ILE A 226 -2.93 -5.62 -13.09
N ARG A 227 -3.57 -6.20 -14.11
CA ARG A 227 -2.93 -6.60 -15.37
C ARG A 227 -2.16 -5.45 -16.02
N LYS A 228 -2.77 -4.26 -16.05
CA LYS A 228 -2.10 -3.05 -16.53
C LYS A 228 -0.89 -2.67 -15.67
N TYR A 229 -1.01 -2.73 -14.33
CA TYR A 229 0.09 -2.39 -13.43
C TYR A 229 1.25 -3.36 -13.55
N LEU A 230 0.99 -4.66 -13.69
CA LEU A 230 2.02 -5.67 -13.95
C LEU A 230 2.84 -5.37 -15.23
N ARG A 231 2.22 -4.77 -16.23
CA ARG A 231 2.87 -4.45 -17.52
C ARG A 231 3.53 -3.07 -17.57
N GLU A 232 2.94 -2.07 -16.92
CA GLU A 232 3.31 -0.67 -17.15
C GLU A 232 3.95 0.02 -15.93
N TYR A 233 3.83 -0.55 -14.74
CA TYR A 233 4.25 0.08 -13.48
C TYR A 233 5.49 -0.61 -12.92
N THR A 234 6.30 0.16 -12.20
CA THR A 234 7.31 -0.43 -11.32
C THR A 234 6.61 -0.99 -10.09
N LEU A 235 6.76 -2.29 -9.86
CA LEU A 235 6.22 -2.96 -8.68
C LEU A 235 7.31 -3.00 -7.60
N ASN A 236 7.00 -2.49 -6.43
CA ASN A 236 7.92 -2.42 -5.32
C ASN A 236 7.45 -3.30 -4.18
N ALA A 237 8.34 -4.11 -3.64
CA ALA A 237 8.10 -4.93 -2.46
C ALA A 237 9.20 -4.68 -1.44
N ARG A 238 8.87 -4.81 -0.15
CA ARG A 238 9.86 -4.69 0.92
C ARG A 238 10.81 -5.88 0.87
N PRO A 239 12.13 -5.65 0.79
CA PRO A 239 13.12 -6.72 0.90
C PRO A 239 13.05 -7.39 2.28
N LEU A 240 13.45 -8.65 2.34
CA LEU A 240 13.61 -9.35 3.61
C LEU A 240 14.86 -8.85 4.34
N CYS A 241 14.74 -8.67 5.64
CA CYS A 241 15.85 -8.49 6.56
C CYS A 241 15.56 -9.26 7.85
N GLU A 242 16.56 -9.41 8.71
CA GLU A 242 16.45 -10.22 9.93
C GLU A 242 15.32 -9.75 10.86
N ASN A 243 15.11 -8.42 10.97
CA ASN A 243 14.06 -7.83 11.80
C ASN A 243 13.24 -6.78 11.02
N SER A 244 12.47 -7.25 10.05
CA SER A 244 11.67 -6.37 9.19
C SER A 244 10.66 -5.51 9.95
N MET A 245 10.05 -6.02 11.01
CA MET A 245 9.07 -5.25 11.80
C MET A 245 9.75 -4.19 12.67
N GLY A 246 10.95 -4.48 13.20
CA GLY A 246 11.78 -3.48 13.87
C GLY A 246 12.15 -2.32 12.95
N ALA A 247 12.61 -2.63 11.74
CA ALA A 247 12.95 -1.64 10.72
C ALA A 247 11.77 -0.71 10.39
N VAL A 248 10.59 -1.30 10.16
CA VAL A 248 9.36 -0.54 9.84
C VAL A 248 8.95 0.35 11.01
N SER A 249 8.92 -0.20 12.23
CA SER A 249 8.50 0.52 13.43
C SER A 249 9.43 1.68 13.77
N ASP A 250 10.74 1.49 13.67
CA ASP A 250 11.69 2.55 14.02
C ASP A 250 11.69 3.66 12.98
N MET A 251 11.64 3.32 11.68
CA MET A 251 11.47 4.33 10.64
C MET A 251 10.14 5.08 10.79
N GLY A 252 9.05 4.38 11.14
CA GLY A 252 7.74 4.99 11.37
C GLY A 252 7.78 6.03 12.51
N LYS A 253 8.45 5.73 13.62
CA LYS A 253 8.64 6.68 14.74
C LYS A 253 9.45 7.92 14.31
N LEU A 254 10.53 7.71 13.53
CA LEU A 254 11.32 8.81 12.99
C LEU A 254 10.48 9.72 12.10
N PHE A 255 9.72 9.13 11.18
CA PHE A 255 8.84 9.88 10.29
C PHE A 255 7.74 10.64 11.05
N GLN A 256 7.09 10.01 12.04
CA GLN A 256 6.12 10.68 12.90
C GLN A 256 6.74 11.88 13.62
N GLY A 257 7.93 11.72 14.20
CA GLY A 257 8.67 12.83 14.86
C GLY A 257 8.95 13.98 13.89
N TYR A 258 9.34 13.68 12.66
CA TYR A 258 9.58 14.66 11.61
C TYR A 258 8.32 15.45 11.22
N VAL A 259 7.24 14.76 10.91
CA VAL A 259 6.01 15.43 10.45
C VAL A 259 5.31 16.19 11.57
N LEU A 260 5.50 15.79 12.83
CA LEU A 260 5.03 16.52 14.01
C LEU A 260 5.95 17.68 14.43
N GLY A 261 7.04 17.91 13.71
CA GLY A 261 8.00 18.98 14.02
C GLY A 261 8.79 18.78 15.32
N GLN A 262 8.96 17.51 15.74
CA GLN A 262 9.71 17.15 16.95
C GLN A 262 11.22 17.04 16.70
N CYS A 263 11.65 17.05 15.44
CA CYS A 263 13.06 17.09 15.04
C CYS A 263 13.26 17.97 13.81
N GLU A 264 14.46 18.47 13.64
CA GLU A 264 14.88 19.20 12.45
C GLU A 264 14.97 18.26 11.24
N GLU A 265 14.71 18.79 10.06
CA GLU A 265 14.63 18.02 8.82
C GLU A 265 15.93 17.26 8.50
N ASP A 266 17.08 17.94 8.57
CA ASP A 266 18.38 17.31 8.29
C ASP A 266 18.68 16.18 9.27
N SER A 267 18.31 16.35 10.53
CA SER A 267 18.45 15.31 11.56
C SER A 267 17.56 14.11 11.27
N PHE A 268 16.32 14.33 10.80
CA PHE A 268 15.44 13.24 10.40
C PHE A 268 16.05 12.42 9.25
N PHE A 269 16.53 13.06 8.19
CA PHE A 269 17.08 12.35 7.04
C PHE A 269 18.35 11.56 7.38
N GLU A 270 19.21 12.10 8.24
CA GLU A 270 20.39 11.39 8.75
C GLU A 270 19.98 10.16 9.57
N GLN A 271 19.04 10.32 10.50
CA GLN A 271 18.55 9.23 11.34
C GLN A 271 17.82 8.15 10.50
N ALA A 272 17.06 8.56 9.49
CA ALA A 272 16.39 7.64 8.58
C ALA A 272 17.41 6.78 7.81
N GLN A 273 18.49 7.39 7.26
CA GLN A 273 19.55 6.61 6.61
C GLN A 273 20.26 5.68 7.59
N ASN A 274 20.52 6.12 8.80
CA ASN A 274 21.15 5.27 9.83
C ASN A 274 20.23 4.10 10.23
N CYS A 275 18.92 4.33 10.29
CA CYS A 275 17.94 3.26 10.52
C CYS A 275 18.01 2.21 9.40
N ILE A 276 18.00 2.63 8.14
CA ILE A 276 18.16 1.70 7.00
C ILE A 276 19.47 0.90 7.12
N ASN A 277 20.59 1.57 7.34
CA ASN A 277 21.91 0.92 7.44
C ASN A 277 22.01 -0.08 8.63
N THR A 278 21.14 0.06 9.63
CA THR A 278 21.10 -0.84 10.79
C THR A 278 20.41 -2.16 10.46
N TYR A 279 19.40 -2.13 9.59
CA TYR A 279 18.53 -3.28 9.35
C TYR A 279 18.78 -3.98 8.00
N TYR A 280 19.35 -3.27 7.02
CA TYR A 280 19.57 -3.72 5.65
C TYR A 280 21.04 -3.58 5.22
#